data_4423f15da0fca1950b97ad9a94df275c
#
_entry.id   4423f15da0fca1950b97ad9a94df275c
#
_cell.length_a   1.000
_cell.length_b   1.000
_cell.length_c   1.000
_cell.angle_alpha   90.00
_cell.angle_beta   90.00
_cell.angle_gamma   90.00
#
_symmetry.space_group_name_H-M   'P 1'
#
loop_
_entity.id
_entity.type
_entity.pdbx_description
1 polymer ?
#
loop_
_entity_poly.entity_id
_entity_poly.type
_entity_poly.pdbx_seq_one_letter_code
_entity_poly.pdbx_strand_id
1 'polypeptide(L)'
;GALYVRKLFVIDNIVNLYFDTNKDVEEWEYSAIYDLFNKDIFIENGFEIDEDLDEYNPTFILKFKYSDEYIDMKEMIDKAVNLISKEMNNVFKNIEGKEEEYKED
;
A
#
# COMPACT_ATOMS: atom_id res chain seq x y z
N GLY A 1 5.08 -3.89 12.25
CA GLY A 1 4.49 -3.13 11.92
C GLY A 1 4.25 -2.00 10.95
N ALA A 2 4.59 -0.77 11.32
CA ALA A 2 4.26 0.41 10.52
C ALA A 2 5.41 0.87 9.61
N LEU A 3 6.29 -0.06 9.24
CA LEU A 3 7.49 0.25 8.45
C LEU A 3 7.18 0.99 7.15
N TYR A 4 6.09 0.62 6.49
CA TYR A 4 5.74 1.17 5.18
C TYR A 4 4.81 2.38 5.27
N VAL A 5 4.23 2.65 6.45
CA VAL A 5 3.27 3.74 6.62
C VAL A 5 3.99 5.08 6.66
N ARG A 6 3.51 6.05 5.86
CA ARG A 6 4.10 7.39 5.78
C ARG A 6 3.30 8.43 6.54
N LYS A 7 1.98 8.41 6.41
CA LYS A 7 1.12 9.35 7.10
C LYS A 7 -0.28 8.77 7.22
N LEU A 8 -1.01 9.27 8.21
CA LEU A 8 -2.40 8.89 8.42
C LEU A 8 -3.14 10.14 8.89
N PHE A 9 -4.28 10.42 8.28
CA PHE A 9 -5.12 11.54 8.68
C PHE A 9 -6.58 11.24 8.35
N VAL A 10 -7.48 12.01 8.95
CA VAL A 10 -8.93 11.83 8.77
C VAL A 10 -9.50 13.07 8.10
N ILE A 11 -10.23 12.87 7.01
CA ILE A 11 -10.96 13.93 6.31
C ILE A 11 -12.37 13.42 6.05
N ASP A 12 -13.36 14.22 6.41
CA ASP A 12 -14.76 13.88 6.16
C ASP A 12 -15.14 12.49 6.68
N ASN A 13 -14.63 12.17 7.87
CA ASN A 13 -14.91 10.90 8.55
C ASN A 13 -14.32 9.68 7.85
N ILE A 14 -13.33 9.90 6.97
CA ILE A 14 -12.61 8.84 6.27
C ILE A 14 -11.14 8.89 6.68
N VAL A 15 -10.61 7.75 7.12
CA VAL A 15 -9.18 7.60 7.39
C VAL A 15 -8.45 7.42 6.08
N ASN A 16 -7.40 8.21 5.90
CA ASN A 16 -6.50 8.13 4.74
C ASN A 16 -5.13 7.69 5.24
N LEU A 17 -4.70 6.50 4.86
CA LEU A 17 -3.43 5.93 5.30
C LEU A 17 -2.53 5.76 4.07
N TYR A 18 -1.46 6.55 4.03
CA TYR A 18 -0.48 6.51 2.93
C TYR A 18 0.64 5.54 3.28
N PHE A 19 0.99 4.68 2.36
CA PHE A 19 2.15 3.80 2.53
C PHE A 19 2.91 3.69 1.22
N ASP A 20 4.21 3.38 1.34
CA ASP A 20 5.07 3.21 0.18
C ASP A 20 6.05 2.06 0.40
N THR A 21 7.03 1.94 -0.48
CA THR A 21 8.00 0.84 -0.44
C THR A 21 9.02 0.95 0.68
N ASN A 22 9.07 2.08 1.37
CA ASN A 22 10.05 2.37 2.42
C ASN A 22 11.51 2.31 1.95
N LYS A 23 11.73 2.32 0.65
CA LYS A 23 13.05 2.37 0.03
C LYS A 23 12.91 2.84 -1.41
N ASP A 24 13.96 3.42 -1.93
CA ASP A 24 13.99 3.83 -3.32
C ASP A 24 14.04 2.59 -4.22
N VAL A 25 13.31 2.66 -5.32
CA VAL A 25 13.27 1.56 -6.28
C VAL A 25 13.74 2.05 -7.65
N GLU A 26 14.15 1.10 -8.48
CA GLU A 26 14.53 1.42 -9.86
C GLU A 26 13.27 1.64 -10.70
N GLU A 27 13.45 2.29 -11.84
CA GLU A 27 12.33 2.63 -12.71
C GLU A 27 11.51 1.39 -13.13
N TRP A 28 12.17 0.29 -13.45
CA TRP A 28 11.47 -0.94 -13.82
C TRP A 28 10.70 -1.52 -12.64
N GLU A 29 11.28 -1.42 -11.42
CA GLU A 29 10.62 -1.89 -10.21
C GLU A 29 9.36 -1.06 -9.91
N TYR A 30 9.43 0.25 -10.14
CA TYR A 30 8.29 1.14 -9.96
C TYR A 30 7.10 0.65 -10.79
N SER A 31 7.35 0.39 -12.06
CA SER A 31 6.30 -0.12 -12.97
C SER A 31 5.80 -1.50 -12.56
N ALA A 32 6.73 -2.39 -12.22
CA ALA A 32 6.39 -3.76 -11.83
C ALA A 32 5.55 -3.80 -10.54
N ILE A 33 5.90 -2.96 -9.56
CA ILE A 33 5.18 -2.91 -8.31
C ILE A 33 3.74 -2.47 -8.53
N TYR A 34 3.51 -1.39 -9.27
CA TYR A 34 2.14 -0.95 -9.55
C TYR A 34 1.34 -2.00 -10.33
N ASP A 35 2.00 -2.73 -11.21
CA ASP A 35 1.34 -3.75 -12.04
C ASP A 35 0.97 -4.99 -11.23
N LEU A 36 1.84 -5.42 -10.33
CA LEU A 36 1.70 -6.70 -9.63
C LEU A 36 1.17 -6.61 -8.20
N PHE A 37 1.06 -5.40 -7.65
CA PHE A 37 0.54 -5.22 -6.29
C PHE A 37 -0.91 -5.69 -6.23
N ASN A 38 -1.21 -6.57 -5.29
CA ASN A 38 -2.55 -7.14 -5.16
C ASN A 38 -3.47 -6.22 -4.36
N LYS A 39 -4.18 -5.35 -5.07
CA LYS A 39 -5.13 -4.43 -4.44
C LYS A 39 -6.39 -5.14 -3.95
N ASP A 40 -6.74 -6.26 -4.58
CA ASP A 40 -7.96 -6.99 -4.25
C ASP A 40 -8.00 -7.49 -2.81
N ILE A 41 -6.84 -7.85 -2.24
CA ILE A 41 -6.79 -8.32 -0.86
C ILE A 41 -7.24 -7.23 0.12
N PHE A 42 -7.00 -5.96 -0.23
CA PHE A 42 -7.46 -4.83 0.58
C PHE A 42 -8.96 -4.60 0.42
N ILE A 43 -9.44 -4.67 -0.79
CA ILE A 43 -10.86 -4.50 -1.09
C ILE A 43 -11.68 -5.58 -0.41
N GLU A 44 -11.23 -6.83 -0.46
CA GLU A 44 -11.88 -7.96 0.18
C GLU A 44 -11.95 -7.82 1.70
N ASN A 45 -11.04 -7.05 2.27
CA ASN A 45 -10.96 -6.83 3.71
C ASN A 45 -11.61 -5.51 4.17
N GLY A 46 -12.38 -4.87 3.30
CA GLY A 46 -13.17 -3.71 3.67
C GLY A 46 -12.48 -2.37 3.47
N PHE A 47 -11.38 -2.34 2.75
CA PHE A 47 -10.65 -1.10 2.45
C PHE A 47 -10.90 -0.65 1.02
N GLU A 48 -10.82 0.66 0.80
CA GLU A 48 -10.63 1.20 -0.53
C GLU A 48 -9.14 1.45 -0.69
N ILE A 49 -8.61 1.32 -1.90
CA ILE A 49 -7.19 1.52 -2.15
C ILE A 49 -7.01 2.28 -3.47
N ASP A 50 -6.19 3.33 -3.42
CA ASP A 50 -5.82 4.15 -4.58
C ASP A 50 -4.31 4.21 -4.71
N GLU A 51 -3.84 4.59 -5.88
CA GLU A 51 -2.42 4.83 -6.16
C GLU A 51 -2.17 6.33 -6.18
N ASP A 52 -1.03 6.75 -5.61
CA ASP A 52 -0.58 8.13 -5.69
C ASP A 52 0.62 8.19 -6.62
N LEU A 53 0.38 8.50 -7.89
CA LEU A 53 1.40 8.44 -8.94
C LEU A 53 2.34 9.64 -8.95
N ASP A 54 2.10 10.63 -8.09
CA ASP A 54 2.90 11.85 -8.03
C ASP A 54 4.12 11.73 -7.13
N GLU A 55 4.25 10.61 -6.42
CA GLU A 55 5.35 10.40 -5.49
C GLU A 55 6.54 9.71 -6.17
N TYR A 56 7.72 9.91 -5.59
CA TYR A 56 8.96 9.35 -6.13
C TYR A 56 8.96 7.82 -6.10
N ASN A 57 8.53 7.24 -4.98
CA ASN A 57 8.42 5.80 -4.83
C ASN A 57 6.96 5.36 -4.98
N PRO A 58 6.71 4.09 -5.34
CA PRO A 58 5.34 3.59 -5.42
C PRO A 58 4.59 3.84 -4.11
N THR A 59 3.50 4.58 -4.19
CA THR A 59 2.73 5.02 -3.03
C THR A 59 1.26 4.69 -3.22
N PHE A 60 0.65 4.19 -2.15
CA PHE A 60 -0.75 3.79 -2.14
C PHE A 60 -1.47 4.49 -1.00
N ILE A 61 -2.77 4.64 -1.15
CA ILE A 61 -3.62 5.25 -0.13
C ILE A 61 -4.72 4.27 0.21
N LEU A 62 -4.74 3.81 1.47
CA LEU A 62 -5.86 3.05 1.98
C LEU A 62 -6.87 3.99 2.60
N LYS A 63 -8.16 3.73 2.34
CA LYS A 63 -9.23 4.53 2.91
C LYS A 63 -10.22 3.61 3.60
N PHE A 64 -10.66 4.03 4.78
CA PHE A 64 -11.69 3.33 5.52
C PHE A 64 -12.38 4.29 6.47
N LYS A 65 -13.58 3.93 6.88
CA LYS A 65 -14.40 4.80 7.70
C LYS A 65 -13.77 4.99 9.09
N TYR A 66 -13.72 6.24 9.53
CA TYR A 66 -13.32 6.57 10.89
C TYR A 66 -14.37 6.07 11.88
N SER A 67 -13.93 5.57 13.04
CA SER A 67 -14.80 5.16 14.12
C SER A 67 -14.35 5.83 15.42
N ASP A 68 -15.30 6.30 16.23
CA ASP A 68 -15.01 6.85 17.56
C ASP A 68 -14.68 5.74 18.55
N GLU A 69 -15.01 4.49 18.22
CA GLU A 69 -14.71 3.36 19.08
C GLU A 69 -13.23 3.02 18.98
N TYR A 70 -12.51 3.20 20.07
CA TYR A 70 -11.05 2.97 20.11
C TYR A 70 -10.69 1.55 19.64
N ILE A 71 -11.42 0.56 20.16
CA ILE A 71 -11.12 -0.84 19.83
C ILE A 71 -11.33 -1.11 18.36
N ASP A 72 -12.42 -0.62 17.78
CA ASP A 72 -12.70 -0.82 16.34
C ASP A 72 -11.63 -0.16 15.48
N MET A 73 -11.23 1.05 15.85
CA MET A 73 -10.21 1.80 15.12
C MET A 73 -8.87 1.07 15.18
N LYS A 74 -8.51 0.60 16.37
CA LYS A 74 -7.26 -0.13 16.58
C LYS A 74 -7.24 -1.40 15.73
N GLU A 75 -8.32 -2.16 15.71
CA GLU A 75 -8.41 -3.39 14.92
C GLU A 75 -8.27 -3.12 13.43
N MET A 76 -8.92 -2.06 12.93
CA MET A 76 -8.81 -1.69 11.52
C MET A 76 -7.39 -1.27 11.14
N ILE A 77 -6.76 -0.46 11.97
CA ILE A 77 -5.39 -0.02 11.72
C ILE A 77 -4.42 -1.21 11.76
N ASP A 78 -4.55 -2.08 12.76
CA ASP A 78 -3.70 -3.28 12.86
C ASP A 78 -3.87 -4.18 11.64
N LYS A 79 -5.10 -4.38 11.21
CA LYS A 79 -5.42 -5.17 10.02
C LYS A 79 -4.79 -4.54 8.78
N ALA A 80 -4.91 -3.22 8.63
CA ALA A 80 -4.32 -2.50 7.50
C ALA A 80 -2.81 -2.67 7.47
N VAL A 81 -2.14 -2.44 8.60
CA VAL A 81 -0.68 -2.53 8.71
C VAL A 81 -0.20 -3.95 8.39
N ASN A 82 -0.91 -4.96 8.89
CA ASN A 82 -0.54 -6.36 8.63
C ASN A 82 -0.69 -6.71 7.15
N LEU A 83 -1.77 -6.27 6.51
CA LEU A 83 -1.98 -6.51 5.08
C LEU A 83 -0.94 -5.79 4.23
N ILE A 84 -0.60 -4.55 4.60
CA ILE A 84 0.43 -3.77 3.91
C ILE A 84 1.76 -4.51 3.95
N SER A 85 2.19 -4.95 5.13
CA SER A 85 3.48 -5.65 5.29
C SER A 85 3.50 -6.93 4.49
N LYS A 86 2.41 -7.69 4.56
CA LYS A 86 2.30 -8.97 3.84
C LYS A 86 2.38 -8.76 2.34
N GLU A 87 1.58 -7.82 1.81
CA GLU A 87 1.55 -7.61 0.37
C GLU A 87 2.81 -6.94 -0.15
N MET A 88 3.41 -6.05 0.63
CA MET A 88 4.67 -5.44 0.22
C MET A 88 5.77 -6.50 0.09
N ASN A 89 5.85 -7.43 1.05
CA ASN A 89 6.79 -8.55 0.96
C ASN A 89 6.48 -9.45 -0.25
N ASN A 90 5.20 -9.70 -0.52
CA ASN A 90 4.80 -10.51 -1.66
C ASN A 90 5.16 -9.87 -2.99
N VAL A 91 4.88 -8.57 -3.16
CA VAL A 91 5.14 -7.91 -4.44
C VAL A 91 6.64 -7.85 -4.72
N PHE A 92 7.47 -7.60 -3.70
CA PHE A 92 8.93 -7.62 -3.90
C PHE A 92 9.44 -8.99 -4.34
N LYS A 93 8.85 -10.06 -3.82
CA LYS A 93 9.18 -11.41 -4.28
C LYS A 93 8.70 -11.64 -5.72
N ASN A 94 7.50 -11.16 -6.02
CA ASN A 94 6.89 -11.40 -7.33
C ASN A 94 7.61 -10.67 -8.45
N ILE A 95 8.25 -9.54 -8.17
CA ILE A 95 8.99 -8.80 -9.20
C ILE A 95 10.40 -9.34 -9.42
N GLU A 96 10.91 -10.17 -8.52
CA GLU A 96 12.23 -10.76 -8.69
C GLU A 96 12.30 -11.51 -10.03
N GLY A 97 13.36 -11.26 -10.79
CA GLY A 97 13.55 -11.91 -12.07
C GLY A 97 12.73 -11.36 -13.22
N LYS A 98 11.96 -10.28 -12.98
CA LYS A 98 11.08 -9.72 -14.00
C LYS A 98 11.63 -8.45 -14.65
N GLU A 99 12.86 -8.08 -14.35
CA GLU A 99 13.46 -6.85 -14.87
C GLU A 99 13.33 -6.71 -16.37
N GLU A 100 13.60 -7.80 -17.11
CA GLU A 100 13.53 -7.79 -18.56
C GLU A 100 12.14 -7.51 -19.10
N GLU A 101 11.10 -7.88 -18.35
CA GLU A 101 9.71 -7.67 -18.76
C GLU A 101 9.30 -6.20 -18.64
N TYR A 102 9.98 -5.44 -17.79
CA TYR A 102 9.62 -4.05 -17.48
C TYR A 102 10.62 -3.02 -17.96
N LYS A 103 11.76 -3.45 -18.50
CA LYS A 103 12.70 -2.54 -19.11
C LYS A 103 12.41 -2.42 -20.60
N GLU A 104 12.39 -1.18 -21.08
CA GLU A 104 12.25 -0.91 -22.48
C GLU A 104 13.65 -0.67 -23.07
N ASP A 105 13.83 -1.13 -24.28
CA ASP A 105 15.09 -0.92 -25.00
C ASP A 105 15.22 0.49 -25.53
#